data_75d54cae217804caa992158da10b60ef
#
_entry.id   75d54cae217804caa992158da10b60ef
#
_cell.length_a   1.000
_cell.length_b   1.000
_cell.length_c   1.000
_cell.angle_alpha   90.00
_cell.angle_beta   90.00
_cell.angle_gamma   90.00
#
_symmetry.space_group_name_H-M   'P 1'
#
loop_
_entity.id
_entity.type
_entity.pdbx_description
1 polymer ?
#
loop_
_entity_poly.entity_id
_entity_poly.type
_entity_poly.pdbx_seq_one_letter_code
_entity_poly.pdbx_strand_id
1 'polypeptide(L)'
;MKRGKKWQARITWRDEDGKLHQKSKSGFDTKQQAKQYAAKLEANRLSGGNIEKDPTFSEYFEQWHDVYKKPSISNVTDRHYTFVKNIIDKYFKSKKLKKISRTTYQQFINDYGSNHAPETVKKVNTIIKACVKSAVIDGILSKNFAEQINLVANKDNRMQVEYLNLTEIKKLKETSLRGRSRHFTSRYMILTAIYTGARLGEIQALTWNDINWLKHEITINKSWDYVDGGKFKPTKSESSNRTIRVNQKFLDIISELKANNSTMIFMNQYHRIPSSNAVNKTLRSIMEKADLNKNDFHFHSLRHAHVAYLLSQGTDLTIISKRLGHADTTVTSKVYAYLVEEYKDKAENQIEKYLENI
;
A
#
# COMPACT_ATOMS: atom_id res chain seq x y z
N MET A 1 -29.70 44.83 4.08
CA MET A 1 -31.06 45.16 4.59
C MET A 1 -31.06 45.15 6.10
N LYS A 2 -31.78 46.05 6.75
CA LYS A 2 -31.97 46.06 8.22
C LYS A 2 -33.14 45.16 8.58
N ARG A 3 -32.98 44.25 9.56
CA ARG A 3 -34.05 43.42 10.11
C ARG A 3 -34.06 43.58 11.63
N GLY A 4 -34.98 44.34 12.12
CA GLY A 4 -35.05 44.73 13.54
C GLY A 4 -33.80 45.50 13.95
N LYS A 5 -33.10 45.06 15.02
CA LYS A 5 -31.87 45.67 15.55
C LYS A 5 -30.60 45.18 14.83
N LYS A 6 -30.67 44.21 13.88
CA LYS A 6 -29.52 43.62 13.21
C LYS A 6 -29.57 43.84 11.69
N TRP A 7 -28.39 43.67 11.02
CA TRP A 7 -28.25 43.80 9.60
C TRP A 7 -28.16 42.42 8.95
N GLN A 8 -28.66 42.35 7.69
CA GLN A 8 -28.59 41.15 6.84
C GLN A 8 -27.80 41.47 5.56
N ALA A 9 -26.86 40.62 5.26
CA ALA A 9 -26.22 40.57 3.96
C ALA A 9 -27.04 39.64 3.04
N ARG A 10 -27.16 40.01 1.75
CA ARG A 10 -27.80 39.20 0.71
C ARG A 10 -27.03 39.43 -0.59
N ILE A 11 -26.70 38.34 -1.28
CA ILE A 11 -26.22 38.35 -2.65
C ILE A 11 -27.14 37.49 -3.51
N THR A 12 -27.30 37.87 -4.77
CA THR A 12 -28.10 37.16 -5.78
C THR A 12 -27.27 37.07 -7.04
N TRP A 13 -27.34 35.91 -7.73
CA TRP A 13 -26.66 35.73 -9.02
C TRP A 13 -27.43 34.72 -9.85
N ARG A 14 -27.13 34.66 -11.15
CA ARG A 14 -27.58 33.60 -12.05
C ARG A 14 -26.43 32.62 -12.31
N ASP A 15 -26.75 31.33 -12.43
CA ASP A 15 -25.83 30.32 -12.90
C ASP A 15 -25.73 30.30 -14.42
N GLU A 16 -24.92 29.39 -14.98
CA GLU A 16 -24.73 29.23 -16.44
C GLU A 16 -26.02 28.85 -17.15
N ASP A 17 -26.95 28.18 -16.47
CA ASP A 17 -28.28 27.81 -16.99
C ASP A 17 -29.30 28.95 -16.82
N GLY A 18 -28.89 30.14 -16.34
CA GLY A 18 -29.74 31.32 -16.16
C GLY A 18 -30.61 31.28 -14.91
N LYS A 19 -30.52 30.24 -14.05
CA LYS A 19 -31.31 30.09 -12.82
C LYS A 19 -30.85 31.07 -11.77
N LEU A 20 -31.81 31.72 -11.13
CA LEU A 20 -31.55 32.72 -10.07
C LEU A 20 -31.24 32.02 -8.74
N HIS A 21 -30.11 32.37 -8.18
CA HIS A 21 -29.67 31.92 -6.84
C HIS A 21 -29.58 33.09 -5.89
N GLN A 22 -29.79 32.81 -4.61
CA GLN A 22 -29.71 33.81 -3.55
C GLN A 22 -29.08 33.21 -2.29
N LYS A 23 -28.09 33.91 -1.71
CA LYS A 23 -27.55 33.58 -0.41
C LYS A 23 -27.66 34.77 0.54
N SER A 24 -28.17 34.54 1.74
CA SER A 24 -28.30 35.59 2.74
C SER A 24 -27.80 35.12 4.12
N LYS A 25 -27.25 36.05 4.88
CA LYS A 25 -26.88 35.86 6.28
C LYS A 25 -27.31 37.08 7.08
N SER A 26 -27.99 36.85 8.18
CA SER A 26 -28.45 37.89 9.13
C SER A 26 -27.63 37.84 10.43
N GLY A 27 -27.82 38.82 11.29
CA GLY A 27 -27.22 38.85 12.62
C GLY A 27 -25.99 39.75 12.75
N PHE A 28 -25.69 40.59 11.72
CA PHE A 28 -24.60 41.55 11.82
C PHE A 28 -24.99 42.77 12.67
N ASP A 29 -24.07 43.23 13.49
CA ASP A 29 -24.28 44.38 14.35
C ASP A 29 -24.28 45.71 13.58
N THR A 30 -23.49 45.79 12.53
CA THR A 30 -23.38 46.98 11.70
C THR A 30 -23.64 46.74 10.22
N LYS A 31 -24.07 47.78 9.50
CA LYS A 31 -24.22 47.79 8.06
C LYS A 31 -22.90 47.48 7.34
N GLN A 32 -21.79 47.96 7.90
CA GLN A 32 -20.45 47.78 7.35
C GLN A 32 -20.06 46.27 7.39
N GLN A 33 -20.26 45.59 8.51
CA GLN A 33 -20.00 44.14 8.60
C GLN A 33 -20.83 43.33 7.60
N ALA A 34 -22.12 43.67 7.41
CA ALA A 34 -22.97 43.02 6.42
C ALA A 34 -22.49 43.28 4.99
N LYS A 35 -22.02 44.52 4.66
CA LYS A 35 -21.43 44.85 3.36
C LYS A 35 -20.12 44.11 3.12
N GLN A 36 -19.22 44.08 4.09
CA GLN A 36 -17.95 43.35 4.00
C GLN A 36 -18.17 41.84 3.78
N TYR A 37 -19.15 41.27 4.47
CA TYR A 37 -19.51 39.86 4.27
C TYR A 37 -20.04 39.61 2.87
N ALA A 38 -20.94 40.47 2.35
CA ALA A 38 -21.47 40.36 0.99
C ALA A 38 -20.37 40.51 -0.05
N ALA A 39 -19.49 41.50 0.06
CA ALA A 39 -18.35 41.70 -0.83
C ALA A 39 -17.38 40.49 -0.84
N LYS A 40 -17.13 39.90 0.34
CA LYS A 40 -16.29 38.70 0.44
C LYS A 40 -16.92 37.48 -0.23
N LEU A 41 -18.24 37.31 -0.12
CA LEU A 41 -18.96 36.24 -0.82
C LEU A 41 -18.92 36.46 -2.33
N GLU A 42 -19.12 37.69 -2.79
CA GLU A 42 -19.10 38.05 -4.20
C GLU A 42 -17.70 37.84 -4.83
N ALA A 43 -16.66 38.29 -4.15
CA ALA A 43 -15.27 38.02 -4.54
C ALA A 43 -14.96 36.54 -4.65
N ASN A 44 -15.40 35.74 -3.68
CA ASN A 44 -15.24 34.28 -3.72
C ASN A 44 -15.97 33.64 -4.91
N ARG A 45 -17.17 34.13 -5.24
CA ARG A 45 -17.93 33.69 -6.41
C ARG A 45 -17.20 34.02 -7.72
N LEU A 46 -16.74 35.25 -7.86
CA LEU A 46 -16.05 35.72 -9.07
C LEU A 46 -14.69 35.02 -9.28
N SER A 47 -14.05 34.54 -8.21
CA SER A 47 -12.84 33.71 -8.29
C SER A 47 -13.13 32.20 -8.49
N GLY A 48 -14.35 31.82 -8.89
CA GLY A 48 -14.74 30.43 -9.13
C GLY A 48 -15.12 29.62 -7.88
N GLY A 49 -15.19 30.27 -6.72
CA GLY A 49 -15.56 29.61 -5.47
C GLY A 49 -17.03 29.22 -5.41
N ASN A 50 -17.30 27.95 -5.14
CA ASN A 50 -18.67 27.45 -5.00
C ASN A 50 -19.30 27.92 -3.68
N ILE A 51 -20.20 28.93 -3.75
CA ILE A 51 -20.85 29.53 -2.58
C ILE A 51 -21.93 28.64 -2.01
N GLU A 52 -22.56 27.79 -2.82
CA GLU A 52 -23.71 26.98 -2.45
C GLU A 52 -23.36 25.73 -1.68
N LYS A 53 -22.25 25.07 -2.04
CA LYS A 53 -21.83 23.81 -1.42
C LYS A 53 -21.14 24.06 -0.09
N ASP A 54 -21.73 23.54 0.99
CA ASP A 54 -21.13 23.47 2.32
C ASP A 54 -21.23 22.04 2.84
N PRO A 55 -20.54 21.08 2.16
CA PRO A 55 -20.63 19.68 2.54
C PRO A 55 -19.92 19.43 3.88
N THR A 56 -20.30 18.33 4.54
CA THR A 56 -19.47 17.76 5.60
C THR A 56 -18.16 17.23 5.01
N PHE A 57 -17.16 16.99 5.83
CA PHE A 57 -15.92 16.41 5.35
C PHE A 57 -16.13 15.02 4.75
N SER A 58 -16.98 14.20 5.36
CA SER A 58 -17.32 12.87 4.88
C SER A 58 -18.01 12.90 3.50
N GLU A 59 -19.04 13.75 3.34
CA GLU A 59 -19.77 13.90 2.07
C GLU A 59 -18.83 14.34 0.93
N TYR A 60 -17.96 15.31 1.20
CA TYR A 60 -16.99 15.76 0.17
C TYR A 60 -15.95 14.68 -0.15
N PHE A 61 -15.44 13.98 0.86
CA PHE A 61 -14.46 12.92 0.67
C PHE A 61 -15.04 11.78 -0.20
N GLU A 62 -16.27 11.37 0.07
CA GLU A 62 -16.96 10.33 -0.70
C GLU A 62 -17.18 10.75 -2.15
N GLN A 63 -17.70 11.95 -2.40
CA GLN A 63 -17.87 12.48 -3.75
C GLN A 63 -16.52 12.58 -4.50
N TRP A 64 -15.49 13.10 -3.85
CA TRP A 64 -14.15 13.21 -4.41
C TRP A 64 -13.55 11.83 -4.74
N HIS A 65 -13.70 10.87 -3.84
CA HIS A 65 -13.22 9.52 -4.05
C HIS A 65 -13.92 8.86 -5.25
N ASP A 66 -15.25 8.90 -5.31
CA ASP A 66 -16.03 8.26 -6.36
C ASP A 66 -15.75 8.86 -7.74
N VAL A 67 -15.57 10.19 -7.82
CA VAL A 67 -15.34 10.88 -9.10
C VAL A 67 -13.88 10.82 -9.56
N TYR A 68 -12.94 11.09 -8.66
CA TYR A 68 -11.54 11.31 -9.07
C TYR A 68 -10.61 10.12 -8.80
N LYS A 69 -11.00 9.15 -7.96
CA LYS A 69 -10.10 8.05 -7.57
C LYS A 69 -10.61 6.69 -8.00
N LYS A 70 -11.82 6.36 -7.65
CA LYS A 70 -12.40 5.04 -7.87
C LYS A 70 -12.31 4.52 -9.31
N PRO A 71 -12.50 5.33 -10.38
CA PRO A 71 -12.40 4.85 -11.75
C PRO A 71 -11.00 4.39 -12.17
N SER A 72 -9.94 4.84 -11.48
CA SER A 72 -8.54 4.62 -11.87
C SER A 72 -7.73 3.75 -10.91
N ILE A 73 -8.34 3.26 -9.83
CA ILE A 73 -7.63 2.49 -8.81
C ILE A 73 -8.12 1.04 -8.74
N SER A 74 -7.27 0.15 -8.23
CA SER A 74 -7.66 -1.25 -7.96
C SER A 74 -8.52 -1.34 -6.70
N ASN A 75 -9.35 -2.40 -6.58
CA ASN A 75 -10.17 -2.67 -5.40
C ASN A 75 -9.34 -2.78 -4.10
N VAL A 76 -8.10 -3.25 -4.17
CA VAL A 76 -7.18 -3.24 -3.02
C VAL A 76 -6.83 -1.82 -2.60
N THR A 77 -6.63 -0.91 -3.55
CA THR A 77 -6.36 0.50 -3.27
C THR A 77 -7.62 1.19 -2.76
N ASP A 78 -8.78 0.88 -3.33
CA ASP A 78 -10.09 1.40 -2.94
C ASP A 78 -10.38 1.16 -1.44
N ARG A 79 -10.05 -0.02 -0.92
CA ARG A 79 -10.17 -0.33 0.52
C ARG A 79 -9.41 0.65 1.43
N HIS A 80 -8.31 1.24 0.95
CA HIS A 80 -7.58 2.24 1.73
C HIS A 80 -8.34 3.56 1.80
N TYR A 81 -9.04 3.94 0.74
CA TYR A 81 -9.90 5.13 0.75
C TYR A 81 -11.11 4.91 1.65
N THR A 82 -11.75 3.74 1.56
CA THR A 82 -12.85 3.34 2.49
C THR A 82 -12.39 3.37 3.95
N PHE A 83 -11.20 2.85 4.23
CA PHE A 83 -10.60 2.92 5.57
C PHE A 83 -10.41 4.36 6.06
N VAL A 84 -9.90 5.26 5.20
CA VAL A 84 -9.72 6.68 5.54
C VAL A 84 -11.06 7.37 5.71
N LYS A 85 -12.08 7.05 4.89
CA LYS A 85 -13.45 7.56 5.07
C LYS A 85 -13.99 7.22 6.45
N ASN A 86 -13.86 5.97 6.89
CA ASN A 86 -14.31 5.54 8.21
C ASN A 86 -13.61 6.32 9.36
N ILE A 87 -12.32 6.66 9.18
CA ILE A 87 -11.59 7.51 10.12
C ILE A 87 -12.18 8.92 10.13
N ILE A 88 -12.45 9.51 8.97
CA ILE A 88 -13.07 10.83 8.85
C ILE A 88 -14.43 10.85 9.53
N ASP A 89 -15.26 9.83 9.29
CA ASP A 89 -16.59 9.69 9.91
C ASP A 89 -16.50 9.65 11.43
N LYS A 90 -15.54 8.89 11.94
CA LYS A 90 -15.33 8.75 13.39
C LYS A 90 -14.90 10.06 14.05
N TYR A 91 -13.90 10.78 13.48
CA TYR A 91 -13.28 11.94 14.12
C TYR A 91 -13.99 13.26 13.82
N PHE A 92 -14.44 13.45 12.60
CA PHE A 92 -15.04 14.72 12.16
C PHE A 92 -16.57 14.68 12.15
N LYS A 93 -17.17 13.48 12.19
CA LYS A 93 -18.65 13.31 12.22
C LYS A 93 -19.32 14.17 11.14
N SER A 94 -20.35 14.93 11.53
CA SER A 94 -21.08 15.86 10.66
C SER A 94 -20.42 17.24 10.52
N LYS A 95 -19.12 17.39 10.89
CA LYS A 95 -18.46 18.69 10.83
C LYS A 95 -18.33 19.13 9.37
N LYS A 96 -18.78 20.36 9.08
CA LYS A 96 -18.65 20.98 7.77
C LYS A 96 -17.18 21.20 7.40
N LEU A 97 -16.81 20.90 6.15
CA LEU A 97 -15.44 20.98 5.68
C LEU A 97 -14.82 22.38 5.91
N LYS A 98 -15.59 23.45 5.67
CA LYS A 98 -15.17 24.85 5.93
C LYS A 98 -14.93 25.18 7.42
N LYS A 99 -15.38 24.33 8.33
CA LYS A 99 -15.21 24.51 9.78
C LYS A 99 -14.01 23.79 10.36
N ILE A 100 -13.28 23.05 9.54
CA ILE A 100 -12.05 22.36 9.95
C ILE A 100 -10.89 23.33 9.78
N SER A 101 -10.25 23.69 10.89
CA SER A 101 -9.03 24.47 10.90
C SER A 101 -7.79 23.59 10.86
N ARG A 102 -6.64 24.16 10.52
CA ARG A 102 -5.33 23.48 10.62
C ARG A 102 -5.08 22.94 12.04
N THR A 103 -5.45 23.73 13.07
CA THR A 103 -5.33 23.31 14.48
C THR A 103 -6.21 22.09 14.78
N THR A 104 -7.49 22.11 14.34
CA THR A 104 -8.38 20.95 14.52
C THR A 104 -7.82 19.71 13.82
N TYR A 105 -7.25 19.87 12.63
CA TYR A 105 -6.65 18.76 11.90
C TYR A 105 -5.37 18.24 12.55
N GLN A 106 -4.53 19.15 13.10
CA GLN A 106 -3.34 18.74 13.87
C GLN A 106 -3.73 17.96 15.13
N GLN A 107 -4.77 18.38 15.86
CA GLN A 107 -5.29 17.63 17.01
C GLN A 107 -5.71 16.21 16.60
N PHE A 108 -6.44 16.08 15.48
CA PHE A 108 -6.78 14.76 14.92
C PHE A 108 -5.53 13.92 14.66
N ILE A 109 -4.49 14.47 14.03
CA ILE A 109 -3.24 13.75 13.74
C ILE A 109 -2.53 13.34 15.04
N ASN A 110 -2.53 14.19 16.08
CA ASN A 110 -1.95 13.87 17.38
C ASN A 110 -2.69 12.71 18.05
N ASP A 111 -4.03 12.79 18.11
CA ASP A 111 -4.87 11.75 18.73
C ASP A 111 -4.79 10.43 17.97
N TYR A 112 -4.92 10.48 16.65
CA TYR A 112 -4.83 9.29 15.80
C TYR A 112 -3.45 8.66 15.86
N GLY A 113 -2.41 9.49 15.79
CA GLY A 113 -1.03 9.04 15.73
C GLY A 113 -0.52 8.44 17.05
N SER A 114 -1.08 8.82 18.20
CA SER A 114 -0.68 8.26 19.50
C SER A 114 -0.76 6.72 19.57
N ASN A 115 -1.67 6.14 18.78
CA ASN A 115 -1.94 4.70 18.76
C ASN A 115 -1.65 4.02 17.41
N HIS A 116 -1.03 4.73 16.45
CA HIS A 116 -0.80 4.18 15.11
C HIS A 116 0.66 4.34 14.67
N ALA A 117 1.14 3.34 13.90
CA ALA A 117 2.48 3.35 13.31
C ALA A 117 2.70 4.54 12.35
N PRO A 118 3.94 5.04 12.22
CA PRO A 118 4.28 6.17 11.36
C PRO A 118 3.81 6.02 9.91
N GLU A 119 3.94 4.84 9.34
CA GLU A 119 3.54 4.53 7.96
C GLU A 119 2.02 4.64 7.77
N THR A 120 1.24 4.22 8.79
CA THR A 120 -0.23 4.31 8.79
C THR A 120 -0.67 5.78 8.86
N VAL A 121 -0.10 6.57 9.78
CA VAL A 121 -0.40 7.99 9.92
C VAL A 121 -0.05 8.75 8.65
N LYS A 122 1.14 8.49 8.09
CA LYS A 122 1.59 9.09 6.83
C LYS A 122 0.63 8.78 5.68
N LYS A 123 0.15 7.53 5.56
CA LYS A 123 -0.78 7.11 4.52
C LYS A 123 -2.13 7.82 4.64
N VAL A 124 -2.70 7.86 5.85
CA VAL A 124 -3.96 8.57 6.13
C VAL A 124 -3.84 10.04 5.79
N ASN A 125 -2.77 10.70 6.27
CA ASN A 125 -2.52 12.11 5.97
C ASN A 125 -2.35 12.37 4.47
N THR A 126 -1.67 11.51 3.74
CA THR A 126 -1.46 11.66 2.29
C THR A 126 -2.79 11.63 1.53
N ILE A 127 -3.68 10.70 1.86
CA ILE A 127 -5.00 10.59 1.22
C ILE A 127 -5.87 11.80 1.57
N ILE A 128 -5.94 12.19 2.84
CA ILE A 128 -6.69 13.36 3.28
C ILE A 128 -6.16 14.64 2.64
N LYS A 129 -4.84 14.84 2.64
CA LYS A 129 -4.20 16.01 2.04
C LYS A 129 -4.54 16.15 0.55
N ALA A 130 -4.59 15.04 -0.19
CA ALA A 130 -4.99 15.03 -1.60
C ALA A 130 -6.47 15.43 -1.80
N CYS A 131 -7.37 14.93 -0.96
CA CYS A 131 -8.77 15.29 -0.95
C CYS A 131 -8.96 16.80 -0.65
N VAL A 132 -8.32 17.29 0.41
CA VAL A 132 -8.41 18.70 0.82
C VAL A 132 -7.79 19.63 -0.24
N LYS A 133 -6.73 19.19 -0.94
CA LYS A 133 -6.18 19.92 -2.08
C LYS A 133 -7.21 20.08 -3.21
N SER A 134 -7.96 19.02 -3.53
CA SER A 134 -9.08 19.11 -4.50
C SER A 134 -10.16 20.07 -4.03
N ALA A 135 -10.51 20.07 -2.74
CA ALA A 135 -11.49 21.01 -2.19
C ALA A 135 -11.08 22.49 -2.33
N VAL A 136 -9.77 22.75 -2.33
CA VAL A 136 -9.25 24.10 -2.62
C VAL A 136 -9.39 24.43 -4.11
N ILE A 137 -9.08 23.48 -4.98
CA ILE A 137 -9.21 23.65 -6.44
C ILE A 137 -10.68 23.86 -6.81
N ASP A 138 -11.60 23.11 -6.21
CA ASP A 138 -13.06 23.21 -6.40
C ASP A 138 -13.65 24.49 -5.78
N GLY A 139 -12.84 25.38 -5.20
CA GLY A 139 -13.28 26.64 -4.58
C GLY A 139 -14.13 26.46 -3.29
N ILE A 140 -14.20 25.26 -2.73
CA ILE A 140 -14.92 24.98 -1.47
C ILE A 140 -14.11 25.50 -0.28
N LEU A 141 -12.79 25.34 -0.31
CA LEU A 141 -11.87 25.82 0.70
C LEU A 141 -10.95 26.91 0.12
N SER A 142 -10.61 27.90 0.94
CA SER A 142 -9.64 28.92 0.55
C SER A 142 -8.19 28.48 0.80
N LYS A 143 -7.97 27.51 1.68
CA LYS A 143 -6.63 27.00 2.05
C LYS A 143 -6.71 25.53 2.41
N ASN A 144 -5.61 24.82 2.14
CA ASN A 144 -5.47 23.42 2.54
C ASN A 144 -5.07 23.32 4.01
N PHE A 145 -5.99 22.93 4.87
CA PHE A 145 -5.73 22.77 6.30
C PHE A 145 -4.83 21.57 6.64
N ALA A 146 -4.60 20.65 5.71
CA ALA A 146 -3.71 19.51 5.88
C ALA A 146 -2.27 19.80 5.41
N GLU A 147 -1.94 21.06 5.06
CA GLU A 147 -0.58 21.50 4.75
C GLU A 147 0.22 21.79 6.02
N GLN A 148 1.54 21.54 5.95
CA GLN A 148 2.50 21.82 7.02
C GLN A 148 2.06 21.25 8.38
N ILE A 149 1.62 19.99 8.39
CA ILE A 149 1.20 19.26 9.58
C ILE A 149 2.39 18.45 10.12
N ASN A 150 2.58 18.48 11.44
CA ASN A 150 3.53 17.63 12.12
C ASN A 150 2.92 16.24 12.31
N LEU A 151 3.52 15.23 11.70
CA LEU A 151 3.04 13.85 11.83
C LEU A 151 3.53 13.26 13.17
N VAL A 152 2.63 13.19 14.12
CA VAL A 152 2.84 12.47 15.38
C VAL A 152 2.43 11.02 15.14
N ALA A 153 3.23 10.07 15.64
CA ALA A 153 2.96 8.64 15.49
C ALA A 153 3.63 7.84 16.59
N ASN A 154 3.06 6.71 16.95
CA ASN A 154 3.66 5.78 17.90
C ASN A 154 4.71 4.91 17.17
N LYS A 155 5.98 5.13 17.50
CA LYS A 155 7.09 4.38 16.91
C LYS A 155 7.15 2.92 17.37
N ASP A 156 6.61 2.61 18.53
CA ASP A 156 6.59 1.24 19.08
C ASP A 156 5.64 0.34 18.28
N ASN A 157 4.65 0.92 17.62
CA ASN A 157 3.74 0.20 16.72
C ASN A 157 4.34 -0.01 15.31
N ARG A 158 5.59 0.36 15.09
CA ARG A 158 6.26 0.12 13.82
C ARG A 158 6.57 -1.36 13.69
N MET A 159 6.06 -1.98 12.63
CA MET A 159 6.41 -3.36 12.30
C MET A 159 7.92 -3.46 12.08
N GLN A 160 8.60 -4.29 12.86
CA GLN A 160 10.00 -4.59 12.63
C GLN A 160 10.12 -5.62 11.51
N VAL A 161 11.01 -5.34 10.56
CA VAL A 161 11.29 -6.32 9.51
C VAL A 161 12.21 -7.37 10.09
N GLU A 162 11.66 -8.53 10.42
CA GLU A 162 12.43 -9.65 10.92
C GLU A 162 13.03 -10.45 9.77
N TYR A 163 14.29 -10.83 9.94
CA TYR A 163 15.06 -11.57 8.94
C TYR A 163 15.44 -12.92 9.50
N LEU A 164 15.57 -13.88 8.61
CA LEU A 164 16.12 -15.19 8.91
C LEU A 164 17.60 -15.22 8.51
N ASN A 165 18.45 -15.71 9.39
CA ASN A 165 19.83 -16.03 9.07
C ASN A 165 19.91 -17.31 8.19
N LEU A 166 21.09 -17.65 7.70
CA LEU A 166 21.27 -18.79 6.78
C LEU A 166 20.84 -20.13 7.37
N THR A 167 21.08 -20.34 8.66
CA THR A 167 20.70 -21.57 9.37
C THR A 167 19.17 -21.64 9.52
N GLU A 168 18.54 -20.52 9.87
CA GLU A 168 17.09 -20.42 9.99
C GLU A 168 16.39 -20.63 8.64
N ILE A 169 16.94 -20.09 7.54
CA ILE A 169 16.43 -20.32 6.17
C ILE A 169 16.50 -21.81 5.80
N LYS A 170 17.59 -22.49 6.16
CA LYS A 170 17.74 -23.94 5.94
C LYS A 170 16.70 -24.72 6.76
N LYS A 171 16.55 -24.43 8.04
CA LYS A 171 15.55 -25.06 8.92
C LYS A 171 14.13 -24.86 8.37
N LEU A 172 13.78 -23.63 7.99
CA LEU A 172 12.46 -23.31 7.41
C LEU A 172 12.20 -24.11 6.12
N LYS A 173 13.18 -24.16 5.21
CA LYS A 173 13.10 -24.95 3.98
C LYS A 173 12.89 -26.44 4.28
N GLU A 174 13.70 -27.04 5.14
CA GLU A 174 13.61 -28.46 5.49
C GLU A 174 12.29 -28.82 6.15
N THR A 175 11.81 -27.99 7.08
CA THR A 175 10.52 -28.17 7.75
C THR A 175 9.35 -28.02 6.76
N SER A 176 9.50 -27.11 5.78
CA SER A 176 8.52 -26.97 4.70
C SER A 176 8.48 -28.21 3.81
N LEU A 177 9.63 -28.83 3.52
CA LEU A 177 9.75 -30.02 2.70
C LEU A 177 9.16 -31.26 3.40
N ARG A 178 9.45 -31.48 4.68
CA ARG A 178 9.01 -32.68 5.43
C ARG A 178 7.49 -32.84 5.52
N GLY A 179 6.75 -31.73 5.61
CA GLY A 179 5.30 -31.78 5.80
C GLY A 179 4.51 -31.39 4.55
N ARG A 180 5.12 -31.40 3.36
CA ARG A 180 4.40 -31.06 2.13
C ARG A 180 3.44 -32.16 1.70
N SER A 181 2.33 -31.73 1.14
CA SER A 181 1.32 -32.60 0.56
C SER A 181 0.69 -31.90 -0.64
N ARG A 182 0.55 -32.61 -1.76
CA ARG A 182 -0.08 -32.06 -2.97
C ARG A 182 -1.49 -31.55 -2.74
N HIS A 183 -2.19 -32.06 -1.74
CA HIS A 183 -3.55 -31.65 -1.40
C HIS A 183 -3.60 -30.24 -0.76
N PHE A 184 -2.50 -29.79 -0.12
CA PHE A 184 -2.39 -28.53 0.59
C PHE A 184 -1.18 -27.72 0.09
N THR A 185 -1.40 -26.89 -0.91
CA THR A 185 -0.33 -26.28 -1.72
C THR A 185 0.41 -25.12 -1.06
N SER A 186 -0.02 -24.65 0.13
CA SER A 186 0.61 -23.51 0.82
C SER A 186 2.11 -23.72 1.10
N ARG A 187 2.56 -24.94 1.43
CA ARG A 187 3.97 -25.25 1.64
C ARG A 187 4.81 -25.11 0.38
N TYR A 188 4.27 -25.52 -0.75
CA TYR A 188 4.91 -25.35 -2.06
C TYR A 188 5.01 -23.88 -2.44
N MET A 189 4.01 -23.06 -2.08
CA MET A 189 4.08 -21.60 -2.30
C MET A 189 5.18 -20.96 -1.44
N ILE A 190 5.34 -21.40 -0.18
CA ILE A 190 6.42 -20.95 0.72
C ILE A 190 7.79 -21.36 0.14
N LEU A 191 7.94 -22.61 -0.30
CA LEU A 191 9.17 -23.06 -0.97
C LEU A 191 9.45 -22.24 -2.23
N THR A 192 8.43 -21.98 -3.05
CA THR A 192 8.56 -21.13 -4.25
C THR A 192 9.08 -19.75 -3.89
N ALA A 193 8.56 -19.13 -2.82
CA ALA A 193 9.03 -17.83 -2.36
C ALA A 193 10.50 -17.87 -1.90
N ILE A 194 10.92 -18.92 -1.19
CA ILE A 194 12.32 -19.12 -0.77
C ILE A 194 13.25 -19.24 -1.98
N TYR A 195 12.84 -19.99 -3.02
CA TYR A 195 13.69 -20.23 -4.20
C TYR A 195 13.69 -19.08 -5.21
N THR A 196 12.65 -18.27 -5.26
CA THR A 196 12.46 -17.26 -6.32
C THR A 196 12.42 -15.81 -5.83
N GLY A 197 12.10 -15.58 -4.57
CA GLY A 197 11.79 -14.26 -4.03
C GLY A 197 10.53 -13.62 -4.62
N ALA A 198 9.69 -14.38 -5.33
CA ALA A 198 8.48 -13.86 -5.97
C ALA A 198 7.43 -13.41 -4.95
N ARG A 199 6.61 -12.43 -5.33
CA ARG A 199 5.49 -11.95 -4.50
C ARG A 199 4.38 -12.99 -4.44
N LEU A 200 3.59 -13.00 -3.35
CA LEU A 200 2.51 -13.97 -3.17
C LEU A 200 1.56 -14.00 -4.36
N GLY A 201 1.08 -12.85 -4.82
CA GLY A 201 0.16 -12.79 -5.96
C GLY A 201 0.78 -13.26 -7.28
N GLU A 202 2.09 -13.11 -7.47
CA GLU A 202 2.84 -13.65 -8.61
C GLU A 202 2.87 -15.19 -8.53
N ILE A 203 3.19 -15.74 -7.36
CA ILE A 203 3.18 -17.19 -7.12
C ILE A 203 1.80 -17.79 -7.31
N GLN A 204 0.77 -17.15 -6.75
CA GLN A 204 -0.63 -17.59 -6.91
C GLN A 204 -1.07 -17.67 -8.38
N ALA A 205 -0.49 -16.83 -9.25
CA ALA A 205 -0.84 -16.76 -10.68
C ALA A 205 -0.08 -17.75 -11.56
N LEU A 206 0.90 -18.51 -11.02
CA LEU A 206 1.71 -19.41 -11.83
C LEU A 206 0.89 -20.56 -12.39
N THR A 207 1.09 -20.82 -13.68
CA THR A 207 0.56 -21.94 -14.44
C THR A 207 1.69 -22.82 -14.95
N TRP A 208 1.39 -24.02 -15.38
CA TRP A 208 2.41 -24.91 -15.97
C TRP A 208 3.06 -24.34 -17.24
N ASN A 209 2.35 -23.50 -17.99
CA ASN A 209 2.89 -22.81 -19.18
C ASN A 209 3.93 -21.74 -18.84
N ASP A 210 4.02 -21.31 -17.57
CA ASP A 210 5.03 -20.34 -17.14
C ASP A 210 6.38 -21.00 -16.85
N ILE A 211 6.49 -22.33 -16.93
CA ILE A 211 7.73 -23.09 -16.66
C ILE A 211 8.35 -23.61 -17.95
N ASN A 212 9.57 -23.17 -18.21
CA ASN A 212 10.43 -23.79 -19.20
C ASN A 212 11.31 -24.86 -18.53
N TRP A 213 10.89 -26.12 -18.68
CA TRP A 213 11.55 -27.28 -18.07
C TRP A 213 12.98 -27.52 -18.60
N LEU A 214 13.23 -27.24 -19.87
CA LEU A 214 14.55 -27.44 -20.51
C LEU A 214 15.56 -26.41 -20.03
N LYS A 215 15.14 -25.15 -19.86
CA LYS A 215 16.01 -24.06 -19.43
C LYS A 215 16.01 -23.87 -17.91
N HIS A 216 15.18 -24.60 -17.19
CA HIS A 216 14.91 -24.45 -15.76
C HIS A 216 14.51 -23.01 -15.39
N GLU A 217 13.54 -22.47 -16.13
CA GLU A 217 13.12 -21.07 -15.99
C GLU A 217 11.64 -20.97 -15.62
N ILE A 218 11.34 -19.96 -14.82
CA ILE A 218 9.95 -19.57 -14.47
C ILE A 218 9.72 -18.15 -14.94
N THR A 219 8.72 -17.95 -15.79
CA THR A 219 8.29 -16.63 -16.26
C THR A 219 7.23 -16.06 -15.34
N ILE A 220 7.47 -14.86 -14.85
CA ILE A 220 6.55 -14.10 -14.00
C ILE A 220 6.10 -12.87 -14.80
N ASN A 221 4.87 -12.88 -15.30
CA ASN A 221 4.28 -11.81 -16.13
C ASN A 221 2.87 -11.44 -15.71
N LYS A 222 2.33 -12.07 -14.66
CA LYS A 222 0.97 -11.86 -14.16
C LYS A 222 0.92 -12.03 -12.65
N SER A 223 -0.16 -11.60 -12.06
CA SER A 223 -0.46 -11.72 -10.64
C SER A 223 -1.91 -12.18 -10.46
N TRP A 224 -2.20 -12.78 -9.33
CA TRP A 224 -3.55 -13.24 -8.99
C TRP A 224 -4.31 -12.19 -8.21
N ASP A 225 -5.51 -11.85 -8.66
CA ASP A 225 -6.43 -11.01 -7.91
C ASP A 225 -7.36 -11.87 -7.07
N TYR A 226 -6.94 -12.09 -5.86
CA TYR A 226 -7.69 -12.87 -4.89
C TYR A 226 -8.96 -12.14 -4.39
N VAL A 227 -9.00 -10.80 -4.47
CA VAL A 227 -10.09 -9.97 -3.92
C VAL A 227 -11.32 -10.02 -4.81
N ASP A 228 -11.14 -10.06 -6.13
CA ASP A 228 -12.21 -9.99 -7.12
C ASP A 228 -12.60 -11.38 -7.66
N GLY A 229 -12.76 -12.32 -6.77
CA GLY A 229 -13.23 -13.67 -7.13
C GLY A 229 -12.18 -14.58 -7.78
N GLY A 230 -10.93 -14.15 -7.81
CA GLY A 230 -9.83 -14.93 -8.36
C GLY A 230 -9.72 -14.84 -9.88
N LYS A 231 -8.99 -13.85 -10.36
CA LYS A 231 -8.67 -13.65 -11.79
C LYS A 231 -7.22 -13.22 -11.97
N PHE A 232 -6.69 -13.43 -13.17
CA PHE A 232 -5.40 -12.89 -13.54
C PHE A 232 -5.47 -11.37 -13.69
N LYS A 233 -4.42 -10.71 -13.25
CA LYS A 233 -4.18 -9.28 -13.48
C LYS A 233 -2.72 -9.04 -13.87
N PRO A 234 -2.42 -7.92 -14.52
CA PRO A 234 -1.02 -7.52 -14.76
C PRO A 234 -0.21 -7.48 -13.47
N THR A 235 1.10 -7.60 -13.58
CA THR A 235 2.03 -7.34 -12.50
C THR A 235 1.94 -5.87 -12.06
N LYS A 236 2.49 -5.55 -10.87
CA LYS A 236 2.40 -4.19 -10.30
C LYS A 236 3.07 -3.12 -11.16
N SER A 237 4.10 -3.49 -11.92
CA SER A 237 4.86 -2.62 -12.83
C SER A 237 5.40 -3.47 -13.97
N GLU A 238 5.73 -2.86 -15.09
CA GLU A 238 6.34 -3.53 -16.24
C GLU A 238 7.66 -4.21 -15.86
N SER A 239 8.48 -3.57 -15.04
CA SER A 239 9.74 -4.14 -14.51
C SER A 239 9.55 -5.41 -13.67
N SER A 240 8.32 -5.68 -13.21
CA SER A 240 8.01 -6.92 -12.49
C SER A 240 7.94 -8.14 -13.42
N ASN A 241 7.76 -7.93 -14.74
CA ASN A 241 7.81 -9.00 -15.73
C ASN A 241 9.26 -9.48 -15.88
N ARG A 242 9.49 -10.75 -15.62
CA ARG A 242 10.82 -11.33 -15.58
C ARG A 242 10.82 -12.85 -15.73
N THR A 243 11.94 -13.40 -16.14
CA THR A 243 12.20 -14.83 -16.13
C THR A 243 13.30 -15.12 -15.11
N ILE A 244 13.05 -16.11 -14.26
CA ILE A 244 13.92 -16.51 -13.15
C ILE A 244 14.41 -17.93 -13.40
N ARG A 245 15.74 -18.13 -13.42
CA ARG A 245 16.32 -19.49 -13.41
C ARG A 245 16.22 -20.09 -12.00
N VAL A 246 15.89 -21.37 -11.95
CA VAL A 246 15.81 -22.17 -10.72
C VAL A 246 16.55 -23.48 -10.92
N ASN A 247 16.81 -24.22 -9.86
CA ASN A 247 17.49 -25.51 -9.98
C ASN A 247 16.48 -26.66 -10.22
N GLN A 248 16.96 -27.76 -10.79
CA GLN A 248 16.14 -28.96 -11.08
C GLN A 248 15.46 -29.48 -9.83
N LYS A 249 16.15 -29.54 -8.69
CA LYS A 249 15.55 -30.04 -7.42
C LYS A 249 14.29 -29.29 -7.01
N PHE A 250 14.23 -27.98 -7.25
CA PHE A 250 13.02 -27.21 -7.00
C PHE A 250 11.91 -27.51 -8.02
N LEU A 251 12.26 -27.67 -9.30
CA LEU A 251 11.29 -28.09 -10.32
C LEU A 251 10.71 -29.47 -10.02
N ASP A 252 11.52 -30.42 -9.54
CA ASP A 252 11.04 -31.74 -9.13
C ASP A 252 10.00 -31.62 -7.99
N ILE A 253 10.28 -30.76 -6.99
CA ILE A 253 9.34 -30.51 -5.88
C ILE A 253 8.00 -29.99 -6.40
N ILE A 254 7.98 -28.97 -7.24
CA ILE A 254 6.71 -28.42 -7.74
C ILE A 254 6.02 -29.35 -8.74
N SER A 255 6.77 -30.21 -9.45
CA SER A 255 6.19 -31.19 -10.38
C SER A 255 5.25 -32.18 -9.70
N GLU A 256 5.41 -32.43 -8.38
CA GLU A 256 4.49 -33.23 -7.58
C GLU A 256 3.04 -32.74 -7.67
N LEU A 257 2.86 -31.42 -7.88
CA LEU A 257 1.55 -30.77 -7.99
C LEU A 257 0.84 -31.04 -9.34
N LYS A 258 1.53 -31.60 -10.35
CA LYS A 258 0.89 -32.01 -11.61
C LYS A 258 -0.21 -33.05 -11.38
N ALA A 259 -0.06 -33.84 -10.32
CA ALA A 259 -1.07 -34.84 -9.91
C ALA A 259 -2.40 -34.23 -9.46
N ASN A 260 -2.51 -32.90 -9.30
CA ASN A 260 -3.77 -32.21 -9.01
C ASN A 260 -4.60 -31.93 -10.28
N ASN A 261 -4.11 -32.27 -11.47
CA ASN A 261 -4.79 -32.11 -12.76
C ASN A 261 -5.38 -30.71 -12.99
N SER A 262 -4.65 -29.67 -12.61
CA SER A 262 -5.05 -28.26 -12.77
C SER A 262 -4.03 -27.53 -13.66
N THR A 263 -4.49 -26.55 -14.43
CA THR A 263 -3.63 -25.63 -15.17
C THR A 263 -2.84 -24.71 -14.24
N MET A 264 -3.42 -24.38 -13.07
CA MET A 264 -2.79 -23.57 -12.02
C MET A 264 -1.93 -24.47 -11.14
N ILE A 265 -0.66 -24.10 -10.95
CA ILE A 265 0.30 -24.92 -10.18
C ILE A 265 -0.17 -25.13 -8.75
N PHE A 266 -0.65 -24.07 -8.08
CA PHE A 266 -0.98 -24.10 -6.65
C PHE A 266 -2.46 -24.33 -6.34
N MET A 267 -3.23 -24.88 -7.30
CA MET A 267 -4.58 -25.32 -7.04
C MET A 267 -4.57 -26.46 -6.01
N ASN A 268 -5.36 -26.36 -4.95
CA ASN A 268 -5.47 -27.40 -3.93
C ASN A 268 -6.61 -28.38 -4.21
N GLN A 269 -6.79 -29.38 -3.36
CA GLN A 269 -7.85 -30.39 -3.47
C GLN A 269 -9.29 -29.83 -3.45
N TYR A 270 -9.47 -28.59 -2.99
CA TYR A 270 -10.77 -27.89 -2.97
C TYR A 270 -10.98 -27.00 -4.20
N HIS A 271 -10.18 -27.16 -5.24
CA HIS A 271 -10.16 -26.30 -6.44
C HIS A 271 -10.02 -24.81 -6.11
N ARG A 272 -9.19 -24.49 -5.12
CA ARG A 272 -8.90 -23.13 -4.69
C ARG A 272 -7.41 -22.88 -4.60
N ILE A 273 -6.99 -21.67 -4.94
CA ILE A 273 -5.64 -21.20 -4.66
C ILE A 273 -5.62 -20.65 -3.22
N PRO A 274 -4.68 -21.08 -2.36
CA PRO A 274 -4.59 -20.62 -0.98
C PRO A 274 -4.54 -19.10 -0.88
N SER A 275 -5.35 -18.53 0.01
CA SER A 275 -5.35 -17.09 0.31
C SER A 275 -4.11 -16.68 1.08
N SER A 276 -3.82 -15.36 1.13
CA SER A 276 -2.73 -14.82 1.96
C SER A 276 -2.82 -15.25 3.42
N ASN A 277 -4.03 -15.26 3.99
CA ASN A 277 -4.24 -15.72 5.37
C ASN A 277 -3.92 -17.21 5.54
N ALA A 278 -4.32 -18.05 4.61
CA ALA A 278 -4.04 -19.49 4.65
C ALA A 278 -2.54 -19.78 4.56
N VAL A 279 -1.84 -19.11 3.64
CA VAL A 279 -0.40 -19.27 3.47
C VAL A 279 0.36 -18.76 4.69
N ASN A 280 -0.01 -17.60 5.25
CA ASN A 280 0.62 -17.07 6.47
C ASN A 280 0.34 -17.94 7.70
N LYS A 281 -0.87 -18.52 7.82
CA LYS A 281 -1.17 -19.50 8.88
C LYS A 281 -0.24 -20.73 8.78
N THR A 282 -0.07 -21.25 7.55
CA THR A 282 0.85 -22.38 7.29
C THR A 282 2.28 -21.98 7.60
N LEU A 283 2.73 -20.79 7.22
CA LEU A 283 4.08 -20.30 7.51
C LEU A 283 4.35 -20.22 9.02
N ARG A 284 3.45 -19.65 9.80
CA ARG A 284 3.56 -19.62 11.27
C ARG A 284 3.69 -21.01 11.87
N SER A 285 2.86 -21.96 11.43
CA SER A 285 2.94 -23.35 11.89
C SER A 285 4.27 -24.04 11.50
N ILE A 286 4.85 -23.69 10.35
CA ILE A 286 6.17 -24.21 9.96
C ILE A 286 7.26 -23.60 10.83
N MET A 287 7.20 -22.29 11.09
CA MET A 287 8.17 -21.59 11.91
C MET A 287 8.17 -22.12 13.35
N GLU A 288 6.99 -22.32 13.95
CA GLU A 288 6.82 -22.95 15.25
C GLU A 288 7.47 -24.33 15.29
N LYS A 289 7.21 -25.21 14.30
CA LYS A 289 7.82 -26.54 14.18
C LYS A 289 9.32 -26.51 13.93
N ALA A 290 9.84 -25.43 13.38
CA ALA A 290 11.26 -25.23 13.15
C ALA A 290 11.96 -24.50 14.31
N ASP A 291 11.24 -24.22 15.40
CA ASP A 291 11.72 -23.43 16.54
C ASP A 291 12.32 -22.07 16.10
N LEU A 292 11.55 -21.33 15.28
CA LEU A 292 11.89 -20.01 14.75
C LEU A 292 10.94 -18.96 15.34
N ASN A 293 11.39 -18.29 16.40
CA ASN A 293 10.60 -17.31 17.14
C ASN A 293 10.73 -15.90 16.50
N LYS A 294 9.92 -15.63 15.49
CA LYS A 294 9.84 -14.34 14.76
C LYS A 294 8.37 -13.91 14.67
N ASN A 295 7.95 -12.98 15.52
CA ASN A 295 6.54 -12.60 15.67
C ASN A 295 5.96 -11.88 14.44
N ASP A 296 6.75 -11.01 13.81
CA ASP A 296 6.36 -10.21 12.67
C ASP A 296 6.68 -10.86 11.31
N PHE A 297 7.25 -12.07 11.33
CA PHE A 297 7.61 -12.77 10.10
C PHE A 297 6.37 -13.26 9.35
N HIS A 298 6.24 -12.83 8.11
CA HIS A 298 5.11 -13.16 7.26
C HIS A 298 5.58 -13.51 5.84
N PHE A 299 4.67 -13.88 4.95
CA PHE A 299 5.04 -14.39 3.63
C PHE A 299 5.97 -13.46 2.83
N HIS A 300 5.76 -12.14 2.93
CA HIS A 300 6.63 -11.18 2.24
C HIS A 300 8.06 -11.19 2.79
N SER A 301 8.24 -11.56 4.05
CA SER A 301 9.56 -11.70 4.68
C SER A 301 10.41 -12.80 4.03
N LEU A 302 9.79 -13.80 3.37
CA LEU A 302 10.49 -14.82 2.58
C LEU A 302 11.28 -14.22 1.41
N ARG A 303 10.76 -13.14 0.82
CA ARG A 303 11.47 -12.40 -0.22
C ARG A 303 12.72 -11.72 0.34
N HIS A 304 12.64 -11.20 1.56
CA HIS A 304 13.81 -10.66 2.27
C HIS A 304 14.83 -11.77 2.59
N ALA A 305 14.36 -12.94 3.05
CA ALA A 305 15.20 -14.10 3.28
C ALA A 305 15.92 -14.57 2.00
N HIS A 306 15.22 -14.57 0.85
CA HIS A 306 15.82 -14.88 -0.46
C HIS A 306 16.97 -13.91 -0.81
N VAL A 307 16.77 -12.61 -0.60
CA VAL A 307 17.80 -11.58 -0.84
C VAL A 307 18.99 -11.77 0.09
N ALA A 308 18.73 -11.92 1.39
CA ALA A 308 19.77 -12.15 2.39
C ALA A 308 20.63 -13.37 2.04
N TYR A 309 19.98 -14.47 1.61
CA TYR A 309 20.66 -15.66 1.16
C TYR A 309 21.58 -15.39 -0.04
N LEU A 310 21.06 -14.71 -1.08
CA LEU A 310 21.87 -14.43 -2.29
C LEU A 310 23.02 -13.47 -2.00
N LEU A 311 22.80 -12.42 -1.20
CA LEU A 311 23.87 -11.52 -0.76
C LEU A 311 24.97 -12.25 0.01
N SER A 312 24.58 -13.16 0.92
CA SER A 312 25.56 -13.98 1.68
C SER A 312 26.42 -14.91 0.80
N GLN A 313 25.93 -15.20 -0.42
CA GLN A 313 26.68 -15.99 -1.42
C GLN A 313 27.49 -15.10 -2.39
N GLY A 314 27.57 -13.78 -2.13
CA GLY A 314 28.33 -12.84 -2.96
C GLY A 314 27.63 -12.43 -4.26
N THR A 315 26.32 -12.67 -4.40
CA THR A 315 25.59 -12.24 -5.60
C THR A 315 25.41 -10.72 -5.60
N ASP A 316 25.72 -10.09 -6.74
CA ASP A 316 25.58 -8.64 -6.91
C ASP A 316 24.16 -8.14 -6.70
N LEU A 317 24.02 -7.00 -6.02
CA LEU A 317 22.74 -6.40 -5.66
C LEU A 317 21.90 -6.00 -6.88
N THR A 318 22.54 -5.63 -7.99
CA THR A 318 21.85 -5.28 -9.25
C THR A 318 21.21 -6.52 -9.87
N ILE A 319 21.91 -7.65 -9.83
CA ILE A 319 21.40 -8.95 -10.31
C ILE A 319 20.22 -9.39 -9.44
N ILE A 320 20.33 -9.26 -8.12
CA ILE A 320 19.26 -9.56 -7.18
C ILE A 320 18.05 -8.66 -7.45
N SER A 321 18.25 -7.35 -7.62
CA SER A 321 17.19 -6.39 -7.91
C SER A 321 16.42 -6.74 -9.19
N LYS A 322 17.13 -7.08 -10.28
CA LYS A 322 16.53 -7.56 -11.55
C LYS A 322 15.74 -8.85 -11.32
N ARG A 323 16.32 -9.82 -10.59
CA ARG A 323 15.66 -11.09 -10.25
C ARG A 323 14.34 -10.88 -9.48
N LEU A 324 14.31 -9.88 -8.62
CA LEU A 324 13.12 -9.52 -7.87
C LEU A 324 12.08 -8.72 -8.69
N GLY A 325 12.46 -8.14 -9.82
CA GLY A 325 11.61 -7.26 -10.62
C GLY A 325 11.37 -5.91 -9.92
N HIS A 326 12.43 -5.32 -9.37
CA HIS A 326 12.42 -3.93 -8.93
C HIS A 326 12.76 -3.03 -10.11
N ALA A 327 12.04 -1.90 -10.25
CA ALA A 327 12.32 -0.92 -11.29
C ALA A 327 13.66 -0.21 -11.05
N ASP A 328 14.09 -0.12 -9.79
CA ASP A 328 15.25 0.60 -9.32
C ASP A 328 15.97 -0.20 -8.22
N THR A 329 17.29 -0.23 -8.27
CA THR A 329 18.15 -0.84 -7.24
C THR A 329 18.06 -0.12 -5.90
N THR A 330 17.66 1.15 -5.89
CA THR A 330 17.50 1.96 -4.68
C THR A 330 16.53 1.33 -3.68
N VAL A 331 15.48 0.67 -4.17
CA VAL A 331 14.53 -0.05 -3.31
C VAL A 331 15.24 -1.20 -2.61
N THR A 332 16.04 -1.97 -3.36
CA THR A 332 16.79 -3.10 -2.81
C THR A 332 17.89 -2.61 -1.86
N SER A 333 18.69 -1.62 -2.25
CA SER A 333 19.79 -1.12 -1.42
C SER A 333 19.30 -0.50 -0.10
N LYS A 334 18.23 0.30 -0.10
CA LYS A 334 17.66 0.88 1.13
C LYS A 334 17.16 -0.17 2.12
N VAL A 335 16.55 -1.24 1.61
CA VAL A 335 16.00 -2.30 2.46
C VAL A 335 17.10 -3.21 3.01
N TYR A 336 18.20 -3.39 2.24
CA TYR A 336 19.24 -4.36 2.56
C TYR A 336 20.60 -3.74 2.90
N ALA A 337 20.68 -2.42 3.06
CA ALA A 337 21.91 -1.71 3.39
C ALA A 337 22.64 -2.32 4.62
N TYR A 338 21.88 -2.69 5.64
CA TYR A 338 22.43 -3.33 6.84
C TYR A 338 23.03 -4.72 6.56
N LEU A 339 22.48 -5.51 5.61
CA LEU A 339 23.06 -6.80 5.21
C LEU A 339 24.34 -6.63 4.41
N VAL A 340 24.42 -5.58 3.59
CA VAL A 340 25.65 -5.25 2.87
C VAL A 340 26.78 -4.95 3.86
N GLU A 341 26.48 -4.23 4.96
CA GLU A 341 27.46 -3.96 6.01
C GLU A 341 27.87 -5.25 6.75
N GLU A 342 26.91 -6.15 7.06
CA GLU A 342 27.19 -7.45 7.72
C GLU A 342 28.09 -8.37 6.88
N TYR A 343 27.98 -8.30 5.54
CA TYR A 343 28.79 -9.12 4.64
C TYR A 343 30.02 -8.42 4.06
N LYS A 344 30.27 -7.17 4.45
CA LYS A 344 31.40 -6.36 3.99
C LYS A 344 32.74 -7.05 4.22
N ASP A 345 32.97 -7.57 5.42
CA ASP A 345 34.22 -8.26 5.76
C ASP A 345 34.49 -9.47 4.87
N LYS A 346 33.44 -10.20 4.46
CA LYS A 346 33.61 -11.32 3.53
C LYS A 346 33.95 -10.84 2.13
N ALA A 347 33.34 -9.74 1.70
CA ALA A 347 33.62 -9.15 0.39
C ALA A 347 35.04 -8.57 0.35
N GLU A 348 35.49 -7.88 1.38
CA GLU A 348 36.86 -7.35 1.51
C GLU A 348 37.92 -8.51 1.47
N ASN A 349 37.69 -9.59 2.22
CA ASN A 349 38.55 -10.77 2.15
C ASN A 349 38.59 -11.44 0.79
N GLN A 350 37.51 -11.38 0.00
CA GLN A 350 37.51 -11.86 -1.40
C GLN A 350 38.24 -10.92 -2.32
N ILE A 351 38.08 -9.61 -2.17
CA ILE A 351 38.79 -8.59 -2.92
C ILE A 351 40.32 -8.76 -2.70
N GLU A 352 40.73 -8.89 -1.43
CA GLU A 352 42.15 -9.13 -1.10
C GLU A 352 42.73 -10.33 -1.87
N LYS A 353 41.99 -11.48 -1.83
CA LYS A 353 42.40 -12.67 -2.61
C LYS A 353 42.44 -12.46 -4.13
N TYR A 354 41.53 -11.62 -4.67
CA TYR A 354 41.57 -11.32 -6.10
C TYR A 354 42.78 -10.45 -6.46
N LEU A 355 43.14 -9.50 -5.60
CA LEU A 355 44.28 -8.62 -5.77
C LEU A 355 45.61 -9.37 -5.63
N GLU A 356 45.68 -10.45 -4.85
CA GLU A 356 46.85 -11.35 -4.76
C GLU A 356 47.17 -12.05 -6.10
N ASN A 357 46.22 -12.11 -7.05
CA ASN A 357 46.38 -12.80 -8.36
C ASN A 357 46.66 -11.83 -9.52
N ILE A 358 46.91 -10.55 -9.25
CA ILE A 358 47.34 -9.55 -10.22
C ILE A 358 48.87 -9.41 -10.17
#